data_da66f15236bbab6ae06b534fbcebf261
#
_entry.id   da66f15236bbab6ae06b534fbcebf261
#
_cell.length_a   1.000
_cell.length_b   1.000
_cell.length_c   1.000
_cell.angle_alpha   90.00
_cell.angle_beta   90.00
_cell.angle_gamma   90.00
#
_symmetry.space_group_name_H-M   'P 1'
#
loop_
_entity.id
_entity.type
_entity.pdbx_description
1 polymer ?
#
loop_
_entity_poly.entity_id
_entity_poly.type
_entity_poly.pdbx_seq_one_letter_code
_entity_poly.pdbx_strand_id
1 'polypeptide(L)'
;KTTTAFKLASKYVLASKKVMVVSLDKNRSHANSQITAFTNQYGVIFKEAESYLECMELVETSGVDLAIFDTQGCGQYDWSEIESLRAFTQQFEFLETHLVVSASMKDVDIFGTVQHFSSLNVQSLIVTKVDETISLGVLANVSFKTPLLISYLSTGPSFQKDFSVATPKEIAKRILMEHNQQEYQVLRRLANT
;
A
#
# COMPACT_ATOMS: atom_id res chain seq x y z
N LYS A 1 1.22 0.51 6.42
CA LYS A 1 2.27 0.59 5.39
C LYS A 1 3.10 -0.68 5.35
N THR A 2 3.76 -1.06 6.43
CA THR A 2 4.66 -2.22 6.45
C THR A 2 4.01 -3.52 6.03
N THR A 3 2.83 -3.84 6.55
CA THR A 3 2.06 -4.99 6.07
C THR A 3 1.84 -4.94 4.56
N THR A 4 1.62 -3.75 4.01
CA THR A 4 1.45 -3.54 2.56
C THR A 4 2.76 -3.78 1.80
N ALA A 5 3.90 -3.29 2.33
CA ALA A 5 5.22 -3.55 1.74
C ALA A 5 5.53 -5.05 1.67
N PHE A 6 5.24 -5.79 2.75
CA PHE A 6 5.42 -7.24 2.75
C PHE A 6 4.42 -7.99 1.85
N LYS A 7 3.18 -7.50 1.71
CA LYS A 7 2.24 -8.05 0.73
C LYS A 7 2.74 -7.88 -0.69
N LEU A 8 3.26 -6.69 -0.99
CA LEU A 8 3.86 -6.40 -2.29
C LEU A 8 5.09 -7.31 -2.52
N ALA A 9 5.98 -7.44 -1.52
CA ALA A 9 7.13 -8.33 -1.59
C ALA A 9 6.72 -9.78 -1.88
N SER A 10 5.72 -10.32 -1.15
CA SER A 10 5.25 -11.69 -1.37
C SER A 10 4.76 -11.93 -2.79
N LYS A 11 4.08 -10.93 -3.38
CA LYS A 11 3.59 -11.01 -4.76
C LYS A 11 4.71 -11.15 -5.78
N TYR A 12 5.80 -10.39 -5.61
CA TYR A 12 6.95 -10.46 -6.51
C TYR A 12 7.80 -11.71 -6.29
N VAL A 13 7.92 -12.18 -5.06
CA VAL A 13 8.55 -13.49 -4.77
C VAL A 13 7.80 -14.63 -5.44
N LEU A 14 6.45 -14.61 -5.41
CA LEU A 14 5.64 -15.60 -6.14
C LEU A 14 5.82 -15.52 -7.66
N ALA A 15 6.26 -14.38 -8.19
CA ALA A 15 6.66 -14.20 -9.58
C ALA A 15 8.16 -14.54 -9.81
N SER A 16 8.78 -15.26 -8.89
CA SER A 16 10.18 -15.71 -8.94
C SER A 16 11.21 -14.56 -8.96
N LYS A 17 10.87 -13.40 -8.36
CA LYS A 17 11.77 -12.28 -8.20
C LYS A 17 12.50 -12.35 -6.86
N LYS A 18 13.78 -11.98 -6.86
CA LYS A 18 14.56 -11.80 -5.64
C LYS A 18 14.24 -10.41 -5.07
N VAL A 19 13.62 -10.36 -3.89
CA VAL A 19 13.07 -9.12 -3.33
C VAL A 19 13.73 -8.78 -2.01
N MET A 20 14.03 -7.49 -1.84
CA MET A 20 14.45 -6.90 -0.57
C MET A 20 13.42 -5.87 -0.10
N VAL A 21 13.12 -5.87 1.18
CA VAL A 21 12.39 -4.80 1.87
C VAL A 21 13.37 -4.04 2.76
N VAL A 22 13.49 -2.75 2.55
CA VAL A 22 14.31 -1.85 3.36
C VAL A 22 13.40 -0.97 4.20
N SER A 23 13.49 -1.06 5.52
CA SER A 23 12.75 -0.21 6.44
C SER A 23 13.52 1.09 6.70
N LEU A 24 12.82 2.21 6.53
CA LEU A 24 13.28 3.55 6.89
C LEU A 24 12.60 4.05 8.18
N ASP A 25 11.84 3.19 8.86
CA ASP A 25 11.12 3.54 10.09
C ASP A 25 12.01 3.35 11.32
N LYS A 26 12.63 4.44 11.77
CA LYS A 26 13.52 4.48 12.93
C LYS A 26 12.86 4.10 14.27
N ASN A 27 11.54 4.17 14.34
CA ASN A 27 10.79 3.87 15.56
C ASN A 27 10.46 2.37 15.71
N ARG A 28 10.89 1.57 14.76
CA ARG A 28 10.58 0.14 14.75
C ARG A 28 11.72 -0.65 15.37
N SER A 29 11.45 -1.34 16.46
CA SER A 29 12.42 -2.26 17.05
C SER A 29 12.66 -3.46 16.12
N HIS A 30 13.93 -3.79 15.90
CA HIS A 30 14.44 -4.89 15.07
C HIS A 30 13.84 -6.29 15.37
N ALA A 31 13.18 -6.46 16.49
CA ALA A 31 12.70 -7.75 17.00
C ALA A 31 11.21 -8.00 16.76
N ASN A 32 10.69 -7.64 15.57
CA ASN A 32 9.32 -8.01 15.26
C ASN A 32 9.27 -9.46 14.76
N SER A 33 8.80 -10.38 15.61
CA SER A 33 8.66 -11.81 15.29
C SER A 33 7.86 -12.07 14.00
N GLN A 34 6.91 -11.19 13.66
CA GLN A 34 6.13 -11.29 12.42
C GLN A 34 6.98 -11.02 11.19
N ILE A 35 7.91 -10.05 11.23
CA ILE A 35 8.83 -9.76 10.15
C ILE A 35 9.75 -10.95 9.93
N THR A 36 10.36 -11.46 11.01
CA THR A 36 11.27 -12.61 10.96
C THR A 36 10.56 -13.86 10.41
N ALA A 37 9.34 -14.14 10.87
CA ALA A 37 8.56 -15.26 10.36
C ALA A 37 8.25 -15.10 8.86
N PHE A 38 7.90 -13.90 8.43
CA PHE A 38 7.61 -13.59 7.03
C PHE A 38 8.85 -13.75 6.14
N THR A 39 9.98 -13.16 6.53
CA THR A 39 11.22 -13.20 5.75
C THR A 39 11.71 -14.64 5.56
N ASN A 40 11.64 -15.46 6.63
CA ASN A 40 11.98 -16.87 6.57
C ASN A 40 11.01 -17.67 5.67
N GLN A 41 9.72 -17.38 5.76
CA GLN A 41 8.71 -18.11 4.99
C GLN A 41 8.79 -17.81 3.49
N TYR A 42 9.05 -16.55 3.11
CA TYR A 42 8.99 -16.10 1.72
C TYR A 42 10.36 -15.88 1.07
N GLY A 43 11.45 -16.02 1.82
CA GLY A 43 12.79 -15.76 1.30
C GLY A 43 13.04 -14.30 0.94
N VAL A 44 12.30 -13.37 1.56
CA VAL A 44 12.49 -11.93 1.38
C VAL A 44 13.67 -11.45 2.21
N ILE A 45 14.57 -10.68 1.59
CA ILE A 45 15.65 -10.04 2.33
C ILE A 45 15.06 -8.83 3.06
N PHE A 46 15.28 -8.74 4.38
CA PHE A 46 14.90 -7.57 5.15
C PHE A 46 16.14 -6.84 5.66
N LYS A 47 16.17 -5.54 5.45
CA LYS A 47 17.23 -4.64 5.90
C LYS A 47 16.60 -3.38 6.50
N GLU A 48 17.38 -2.66 7.27
CA GLU A 48 17.05 -1.33 7.79
C GLU A 48 18.12 -0.37 7.30
N ALA A 49 17.73 0.87 7.05
CA ALA A 49 18.60 1.93 6.62
C ALA A 49 18.19 3.27 7.24
N GLU A 50 19.16 4.09 7.57
CA GLU A 50 18.94 5.41 8.16
C GLU A 50 19.17 6.55 7.17
N SER A 51 19.78 6.25 6.03
CA SER A 51 20.16 7.24 5.02
C SER A 51 19.95 6.75 3.59
N TYR A 52 19.88 7.71 2.66
CA TYR A 52 19.87 7.40 1.23
C TYR A 52 21.12 6.61 0.79
N LEU A 53 22.30 7.00 1.26
CA LEU A 53 23.54 6.31 0.89
C LEU A 53 23.54 4.86 1.29
N GLU A 54 23.06 4.55 2.49
CA GLU A 54 22.90 3.18 2.96
C GLU A 54 21.91 2.39 2.13
N CYS A 55 20.78 3.03 1.74
CA CYS A 55 19.81 2.41 0.82
C CYS A 55 20.45 2.05 -0.53
N MET A 56 21.24 2.95 -1.11
CA MET A 56 21.93 2.73 -2.38
C MET A 56 22.92 1.58 -2.28
N GLU A 57 23.76 1.58 -1.25
CA GLU A 57 24.73 0.52 -1.00
C GLU A 57 24.04 -0.85 -0.85
N LEU A 58 22.97 -0.91 -0.09
CA LEU A 58 22.18 -2.13 0.07
C LEU A 58 21.60 -2.62 -1.27
N VAL A 59 21.08 -1.73 -2.11
CA VAL A 59 20.54 -2.09 -3.42
C VAL A 59 21.63 -2.60 -4.35
N GLU A 60 22.74 -1.88 -4.46
CA GLU A 60 23.86 -2.20 -5.37
C GLU A 60 24.54 -3.53 -5.00
N THR A 61 24.68 -3.81 -3.70
CA THR A 61 25.40 -5.00 -3.22
C THR A 61 24.54 -6.25 -3.10
N SER A 62 23.21 -6.11 -3.02
CA SER A 62 22.30 -7.24 -2.75
C SER A 62 22.02 -8.13 -3.95
N GLY A 63 22.17 -7.64 -5.18
CA GLY A 63 21.81 -8.33 -6.41
C GLY A 63 20.35 -8.77 -6.45
N VAL A 64 19.43 -7.93 -5.94
CA VAL A 64 17.98 -8.17 -5.99
C VAL A 64 17.36 -7.65 -7.27
N ASP A 65 16.24 -8.24 -7.69
CA ASP A 65 15.47 -7.74 -8.82
C ASP A 65 14.58 -6.54 -8.44
N LEU A 66 14.21 -6.45 -7.14
CA LEU A 66 13.32 -5.41 -6.62
C LEU A 66 13.69 -5.06 -5.19
N ALA A 67 13.86 -3.77 -4.91
CA ALA A 67 13.92 -3.22 -3.56
C ALA A 67 12.63 -2.45 -3.25
N ILE A 68 12.04 -2.69 -2.09
CA ILE A 68 10.84 -2.00 -1.60
C ILE A 68 11.23 -1.20 -0.36
N PHE A 69 11.10 0.12 -0.40
CA PHE A 69 11.36 1.00 0.74
C PHE A 69 10.07 1.21 1.54
N ASP A 70 10.08 0.75 2.79
CA ASP A 70 9.00 0.97 3.75
C ASP A 70 9.31 2.21 4.59
N THR A 71 8.68 3.31 4.25
CA THR A 71 8.90 4.60 4.91
C THR A 71 8.12 4.71 6.22
N GLN A 72 8.57 5.56 7.13
CA GLN A 72 7.81 5.92 8.31
C GLN A 72 6.42 6.47 7.93
N GLY A 73 5.40 6.19 8.77
CA GLY A 73 4.09 6.82 8.62
C GLY A 73 4.15 8.27 9.04
N CYS A 74 3.76 9.20 8.17
CA CYS A 74 3.61 10.61 8.50
C CYS A 74 2.16 11.08 8.28
N GLY A 75 1.76 12.08 9.04
CA GLY A 75 0.49 12.77 8.84
C GLY A 75 0.56 13.68 7.61
N GLN A 76 -0.59 13.93 7.01
CA GLN A 76 -0.66 14.82 5.83
C GLN A 76 -0.26 16.29 6.14
N TYR A 77 -0.20 16.68 7.41
CA TYR A 77 0.22 18.02 7.84
C TYR A 77 1.63 18.05 8.44
N ASP A 78 2.35 16.94 8.40
CA ASP A 78 3.74 16.85 8.87
C ASP A 78 4.70 17.23 7.74
N TRP A 79 4.81 18.54 7.52
CA TRP A 79 5.59 19.11 6.42
C TRP A 79 7.08 18.76 6.48
N SER A 80 7.63 18.63 7.69
CA SER A 80 9.05 18.29 7.85
C SER A 80 9.34 16.87 7.38
N GLU A 81 8.46 15.92 7.69
CA GLU A 81 8.61 14.53 7.26
C GLU A 81 8.33 14.37 5.76
N ILE A 82 7.31 15.10 5.23
CA ILE A 82 7.03 15.11 3.79
C ILE A 82 8.24 15.65 3.01
N GLU A 83 8.89 16.72 3.49
CA GLU A 83 10.07 17.27 2.83
C GLU A 83 11.27 16.30 2.89
N SER A 84 11.46 15.62 4.01
CA SER A 84 12.48 14.57 4.15
C SER A 84 12.26 13.42 3.17
N LEU A 85 11.00 12.97 3.03
CA LEU A 85 10.61 11.96 2.05
C LEU A 85 10.80 12.45 0.61
N ARG A 86 10.50 13.73 0.33
CA ARG A 86 10.73 14.34 -0.98
C ARG A 86 12.21 14.34 -1.35
N ALA A 87 13.05 14.79 -0.43
CA ALA A 87 14.49 14.76 -0.63
C ALA A 87 15.01 13.33 -0.86
N PHE A 88 14.48 12.33 -0.15
CA PHE A 88 14.80 10.92 -0.36
C PHE A 88 14.36 10.44 -1.76
N THR A 89 13.12 10.67 -2.15
CA THR A 89 12.58 10.17 -3.43
C THR A 89 13.27 10.78 -4.65
N GLN A 90 13.73 12.02 -4.55
CA GLN A 90 14.47 12.71 -5.63
C GLN A 90 15.86 12.15 -5.90
N GLN A 91 16.42 11.35 -5.00
CA GLN A 91 17.74 10.75 -5.16
C GLN A 91 17.73 9.52 -6.09
N PHE A 92 16.56 8.91 -6.32
CA PHE A 92 16.45 7.71 -7.14
C PHE A 92 15.86 8.04 -8.50
N GLU A 93 16.54 7.67 -9.58
CA GLU A 93 16.09 7.91 -10.95
C GLU A 93 14.87 7.07 -11.34
N PHE A 94 14.80 5.83 -10.84
CA PHE A 94 13.76 4.85 -11.22
C PHE A 94 12.91 4.41 -10.02
N LEU A 95 12.54 5.34 -9.15
CA LEU A 95 11.70 5.05 -8.00
C LEU A 95 10.21 5.17 -8.37
N GLU A 96 9.46 4.11 -8.14
CA GLU A 96 8.00 4.14 -8.20
C GLU A 96 7.43 4.39 -6.79
N THR A 97 6.74 5.52 -6.61
CA THR A 97 6.18 5.91 -5.32
C THR A 97 4.68 5.57 -5.26
N HIS A 98 4.31 4.71 -4.31
CA HIS A 98 2.93 4.35 -4.02
C HIS A 98 2.44 5.04 -2.74
N LEU A 99 1.34 5.76 -2.83
CA LEU A 99 0.67 6.28 -1.64
C LEU A 99 -0.33 5.24 -1.10
N VAL A 100 -0.15 4.85 0.16
CA VAL A 100 -1.01 3.86 0.81
C VAL A 100 -2.12 4.57 1.58
N VAL A 101 -3.37 4.33 1.19
CA VAL A 101 -4.57 4.89 1.83
C VAL A 101 -5.51 3.78 2.31
N SER A 102 -6.39 4.09 3.25
CA SER A 102 -7.40 3.15 3.74
C SER A 102 -8.74 3.38 3.05
N ALA A 103 -9.43 2.31 2.63
CA ALA A 103 -10.79 2.39 2.11
C ALA A 103 -11.82 2.87 3.15
N SER A 104 -11.48 2.80 4.45
CA SER A 104 -12.33 3.31 5.53
C SER A 104 -12.20 4.82 5.77
N MET A 105 -11.31 5.52 5.06
CA MET A 105 -11.22 6.98 5.08
C MET A 105 -12.39 7.59 4.32
N LYS A 106 -12.78 8.82 4.70
CA LYS A 106 -13.71 9.61 3.90
C LYS A 106 -13.04 10.03 2.57
N ASP A 107 -13.83 10.10 1.51
CA ASP A 107 -13.33 10.50 0.19
C ASP A 107 -12.56 11.82 0.21
N VAL A 108 -13.11 12.82 0.93
CA VAL A 108 -12.48 14.14 1.06
C VAL A 108 -11.11 14.08 1.74
N ASP A 109 -10.93 13.17 2.70
CA ASP A 109 -9.66 12.98 3.40
C ASP A 109 -8.63 12.30 2.50
N ILE A 110 -9.07 11.35 1.64
CA ILE A 110 -8.21 10.74 0.65
C ILE A 110 -7.75 11.78 -0.38
N PHE A 111 -8.65 12.63 -0.88
CA PHE A 111 -8.30 13.69 -1.83
C PHE A 111 -7.32 14.68 -1.22
N GLY A 112 -7.56 15.13 0.01
CA GLY A 112 -6.63 15.98 0.76
C GLY A 112 -5.26 15.31 0.92
N THR A 113 -5.24 14.02 1.27
CA THR A 113 -4.01 13.24 1.39
C THR A 113 -3.25 13.18 0.06
N VAL A 114 -3.91 12.86 -1.06
CA VAL A 114 -3.29 12.85 -2.39
C VAL A 114 -2.69 14.20 -2.73
N GLN A 115 -3.38 15.29 -2.42
CA GLN A 115 -2.89 16.65 -2.68
C GLN A 115 -1.65 16.98 -1.83
N HIS A 116 -1.66 16.66 -0.55
CA HIS A 116 -0.53 16.95 0.34
C HIS A 116 0.73 16.14 -0.01
N PHE A 117 0.56 14.90 -0.46
CA PHE A 117 1.68 14.05 -0.89
C PHE A 117 2.06 14.19 -2.37
N SER A 118 1.45 15.12 -3.13
CA SER A 118 1.73 15.30 -4.56
C SER A 118 3.19 15.66 -4.87
N SER A 119 3.87 16.34 -3.92
CA SER A 119 5.29 16.70 -4.05
C SER A 119 6.26 15.50 -4.06
N LEU A 120 5.79 14.31 -3.64
CA LEU A 120 6.59 13.08 -3.64
C LEU A 120 6.57 12.33 -4.98
N ASN A 121 6.07 12.93 -6.05
CA ASN A 121 5.94 12.28 -7.35
C ASN A 121 5.22 10.92 -7.24
N VAL A 122 4.08 10.89 -6.55
CA VAL A 122 3.28 9.67 -6.39
C VAL A 122 2.72 9.24 -7.74
N GLN A 123 3.01 8.00 -8.16
CA GLN A 123 2.51 7.45 -9.42
C GLN A 123 1.18 6.70 -9.26
N SER A 124 0.94 6.10 -8.09
CA SER A 124 -0.27 5.31 -7.88
C SER A 124 -0.67 5.17 -6.42
N LEU A 125 -1.87 4.66 -6.19
CA LEU A 125 -2.43 4.39 -4.89
C LEU A 125 -2.48 2.89 -4.61
N ILE A 126 -2.19 2.51 -3.37
CA ILE A 126 -2.55 1.20 -2.83
C ILE A 126 -3.68 1.42 -1.82
N VAL A 127 -4.84 0.85 -2.11
CA VAL A 127 -6.00 0.97 -1.21
C VAL A 127 -6.06 -0.26 -0.31
N THR A 128 -6.02 -0.01 1.00
CA THR A 128 -6.03 -1.05 2.04
C THR A 128 -7.35 -1.07 2.79
N LYS A 129 -7.56 -2.12 3.62
CA LYS A 129 -8.74 -2.26 4.48
C LYS A 129 -10.06 -2.26 3.69
N VAL A 130 -10.01 -2.83 2.50
CA VAL A 130 -11.21 -2.95 1.65
C VAL A 130 -12.25 -3.87 2.28
N ASP A 131 -11.83 -4.80 3.12
CA ASP A 131 -12.64 -5.71 3.94
C ASP A 131 -13.25 -5.06 5.18
N GLU A 132 -12.72 -3.91 5.62
CA GLU A 132 -13.19 -3.20 6.82
C GLU A 132 -14.26 -2.12 6.51
N THR A 133 -14.59 -1.88 5.23
CA THR A 133 -15.59 -0.89 4.84
C THR A 133 -16.84 -1.54 4.27
N ILE A 134 -18.00 -0.95 4.58
CA ILE A 134 -19.29 -1.34 4.01
C ILE A 134 -19.63 -0.54 2.75
N SER A 135 -18.80 0.41 2.36
CA SER A 135 -18.99 1.23 1.17
C SER A 135 -17.74 1.30 0.31
N LEU A 136 -17.79 0.64 -0.84
CA LEU A 136 -16.71 0.61 -1.83
C LEU A 136 -16.85 1.70 -2.91
N GLY A 137 -17.85 2.56 -2.81
CA GLY A 137 -17.99 3.74 -3.67
C GLY A 137 -16.75 4.64 -3.67
N VAL A 138 -15.98 4.63 -2.57
CA VAL A 138 -14.70 5.31 -2.45
C VAL A 138 -13.71 4.90 -3.56
N LEU A 139 -13.69 3.63 -3.99
CA LEU A 139 -12.80 3.17 -5.06
C LEU A 139 -13.14 3.84 -6.40
N ALA A 140 -14.43 3.99 -6.72
CA ALA A 140 -14.88 4.71 -7.92
C ALA A 140 -14.53 6.21 -7.79
N ASN A 141 -14.87 6.84 -6.66
CA ASN A 141 -14.63 8.26 -6.45
C ASN A 141 -13.14 8.61 -6.53
N VAL A 142 -12.27 7.81 -5.94
CA VAL A 142 -10.81 7.98 -6.03
C VAL A 142 -10.34 7.84 -7.48
N SER A 143 -10.80 6.81 -8.19
CA SER A 143 -10.41 6.59 -9.60
C SER A 143 -10.85 7.72 -10.55
N PHE A 144 -11.98 8.40 -10.27
CA PHE A 144 -12.48 9.47 -11.11
C PHE A 144 -11.99 10.87 -10.72
N LYS A 145 -11.71 11.09 -9.44
CA LYS A 145 -11.42 12.43 -8.91
C LYS A 145 -9.94 12.68 -8.63
N THR A 146 -9.10 11.67 -8.71
CA THR A 146 -7.64 11.83 -8.60
C THR A 146 -6.95 11.50 -9.92
N PRO A 147 -5.79 12.09 -10.22
CA PRO A 147 -5.00 11.73 -11.39
C PRO A 147 -4.27 10.39 -11.21
N LEU A 148 -4.37 9.77 -10.05
CA LEU A 148 -3.63 8.57 -9.68
C LEU A 148 -4.43 7.30 -9.95
N LEU A 149 -3.78 6.31 -10.53
CA LEU A 149 -4.36 4.97 -10.68
C LEU A 149 -4.29 4.21 -9.34
N ILE A 150 -5.29 3.39 -9.07
CA ILE A 150 -5.19 2.39 -8.00
C ILE A 150 -4.40 1.20 -8.54
N SER A 151 -3.24 0.92 -7.97
CA SER A 151 -2.37 -0.19 -8.39
C SER A 151 -2.74 -1.52 -7.74
N TYR A 152 -3.01 -1.48 -6.44
CA TYR A 152 -3.34 -2.68 -5.65
C TYR A 152 -4.46 -2.44 -4.66
N LEU A 153 -5.17 -3.54 -4.34
CA LEU A 153 -6.17 -3.61 -3.28
C LEU A 153 -5.71 -4.61 -2.20
N SER A 154 -5.81 -4.20 -0.93
CA SER A 154 -5.60 -5.09 0.21
C SER A 154 -6.93 -5.32 0.93
N THR A 155 -7.34 -6.60 1.01
CA THR A 155 -8.71 -7.03 1.33
C THR A 155 -8.78 -7.97 2.52
N GLY A 156 -7.79 -7.95 3.41
CA GLY A 156 -7.72 -8.78 4.59
C GLY A 156 -6.30 -8.99 5.11
N PRO A 157 -6.06 -9.85 6.09
CA PRO A 157 -4.77 -10.01 6.74
C PRO A 157 -3.76 -10.88 5.98
N SER A 158 -4.20 -11.78 5.09
CA SER A 158 -3.30 -12.72 4.41
C SER A 158 -2.38 -12.01 3.42
N PHE A 159 -1.09 -12.32 3.49
CA PHE A 159 -0.09 -11.73 2.60
C PHE A 159 -0.29 -12.14 1.13
N GLN A 160 -0.70 -13.38 0.87
CA GLN A 160 -0.84 -13.92 -0.49
C GLN A 160 -2.25 -13.73 -1.06
N LYS A 161 -3.28 -14.04 -0.26
CA LYS A 161 -4.67 -14.12 -0.75
C LYS A 161 -5.36 -12.76 -0.79
N ASP A 162 -4.98 -11.86 0.13
CA ASP A 162 -5.68 -10.62 0.37
C ASP A 162 -4.93 -9.40 -0.21
N PHE A 163 -4.23 -9.61 -1.34
CA PHE A 163 -3.53 -8.56 -2.06
C PHE A 163 -3.57 -8.81 -3.57
N SER A 164 -4.29 -7.98 -4.28
CA SER A 164 -4.53 -8.14 -5.71
C SER A 164 -4.25 -6.87 -6.50
N VAL A 165 -3.94 -7.02 -7.80
CA VAL A 165 -3.86 -5.90 -8.73
C VAL A 165 -5.25 -5.28 -8.88
N ALA A 166 -5.33 -3.96 -8.81
CA ALA A 166 -6.56 -3.20 -8.92
C ALA A 166 -6.92 -2.93 -10.40
N THR A 167 -7.37 -3.96 -11.11
CA THR A 167 -7.88 -3.74 -12.47
C THR A 167 -9.26 -3.05 -12.43
N PRO A 168 -9.65 -2.27 -13.47
CA PRO A 168 -10.98 -1.68 -13.56
C PRO A 168 -12.11 -2.73 -13.40
N LYS A 169 -11.90 -3.92 -13.94
CA LYS A 169 -12.83 -5.05 -13.81
C LYS A 169 -12.96 -5.53 -12.36
N GLU A 170 -11.85 -5.64 -11.63
CA GLU A 170 -11.85 -6.06 -10.22
C GLU A 170 -12.53 -5.00 -9.33
N ILE A 171 -12.24 -3.73 -9.57
CA ILE A 171 -12.87 -2.61 -8.86
C ILE A 171 -14.38 -2.61 -9.10
N ALA A 172 -14.82 -2.65 -10.36
CA ALA A 172 -16.23 -2.69 -10.73
C ALA A 172 -16.96 -3.89 -10.12
N LYS A 173 -16.35 -5.08 -10.18
CA LYS A 173 -16.92 -6.30 -9.59
C LYS A 173 -17.15 -6.15 -8.09
N ARG A 174 -16.21 -5.56 -7.35
CA ARG A 174 -16.34 -5.37 -5.90
C ARG A 174 -17.44 -4.39 -5.54
N ILE A 175 -17.54 -3.26 -6.25
CA ILE A 175 -18.60 -2.26 -6.04
C ILE A 175 -19.99 -2.88 -6.33
N LEU A 176 -20.14 -3.63 -7.42
CA LEU A 176 -21.41 -4.27 -7.79
C LEU A 176 -21.80 -5.39 -6.82
N MET A 177 -20.86 -6.18 -6.34
CA MET A 177 -21.14 -7.23 -5.35
C MET A 177 -21.61 -6.65 -4.02
N GLU A 178 -21.01 -5.54 -3.59
CA GLU A 178 -21.47 -4.82 -2.40
C GLU A 178 -22.91 -4.33 -2.55
N HIS A 179 -23.22 -3.70 -3.67
CA HIS A 179 -24.56 -3.18 -3.94
C HIS A 179 -25.63 -4.30 -3.86
N ASN A 180 -25.35 -5.45 -4.49
CA ASN A 180 -26.23 -6.60 -4.45
C ASN A 180 -26.42 -7.17 -3.05
N GLN A 181 -25.37 -7.19 -2.21
CA GLN A 181 -25.48 -7.66 -0.83
C GLN A 181 -26.32 -6.71 0.04
N GLN A 182 -26.18 -5.41 -0.12
CA GLN A 182 -26.96 -4.41 0.61
C GLN A 182 -28.44 -4.51 0.22
N GLU A 183 -28.75 -4.59 -1.07
CA GLU A 183 -30.11 -4.76 -1.56
C GLU A 183 -30.75 -6.06 -1.03
N TYR A 184 -30.03 -7.17 -1.07
CA TYR A 184 -30.49 -8.44 -0.52
C TYR A 184 -30.79 -8.36 0.99
N GLN A 185 -29.95 -7.69 1.77
CA GLN A 185 -30.16 -7.50 3.21
C GLN A 185 -31.40 -6.63 3.51
N VAL A 186 -31.65 -5.60 2.71
CA VAL A 186 -32.85 -4.76 2.83
C VAL A 186 -34.11 -5.56 2.51
N LEU A 187 -34.13 -6.29 1.40
CA LEU A 187 -35.24 -7.14 1.00
C LEU A 187 -35.53 -8.22 2.04
N ARG A 188 -34.52 -8.84 2.61
CA ARG A 188 -34.69 -9.85 3.66
C ARG A 188 -35.28 -9.26 4.95
N ARG A 189 -34.92 -8.03 5.32
CA ARG A 189 -35.56 -7.34 6.48
C ARG A 189 -36.99 -7.05 6.24
N LEU A 190 -37.37 -6.55 5.05
CA LEU A 190 -38.74 -6.26 4.69
C LEU A 190 -39.60 -7.51 4.59
N ALA A 191 -39.06 -8.65 4.18
CA ALA A 191 -39.79 -9.92 4.10
C ALA A 191 -40.06 -10.56 5.47
N ASN A 192 -39.36 -10.13 6.54
CA ASN A 192 -39.51 -10.65 7.91
C ASN A 192 -40.30 -9.69 8.83
N THR A 193 -40.86 -8.60 8.29
CA THR A 193 -41.79 -7.68 8.95
C THR A 193 -43.24 -7.96 8.48
#